data_b1b3f54e6ac892071e3ceb0413d3862c
#
_entry.id   b1b3f54e6ac892071e3ceb0413d3862c
#
_cell.length_a   1.000
_cell.length_b   1.000
_cell.length_c   1.000
_cell.angle_alpha   90.00
_cell.angle_beta   90.00
_cell.angle_gamma   90.00
#
_symmetry.space_group_name_H-M   'P 1'
#
loop_
_entity.id
_entity.type
_entity.pdbx_description
1 polymer ?
#
loop_
_entity_poly.entity_id
_entity_poly.type
_entity_poly.pdbx_seq_one_letter_code
_entity_poly.pdbx_strand_id
1 'polypeptide(L)'
;MRQEFRKYTLDDVCSLLSERKNTLIIYHARPDADAIGASFALKLIIEAMGAKAICTCESEIPSRLAFLTEKHQKSAKFENIDKSFEFERIITVDTASPSQLGELQGLFEDRVDLMLDHHENGIRYADSYIKSDYAASGEIIFEIAEKLVSLGEIKEIP
;
A
#
# COMPACT_ATOMS: atom_id res chain seq x y z
N MET A 1 -3.19 19.52 -19.98
CA MET A 1 -4.32 19.20 -19.08
C MET A 1 -3.76 18.56 -17.82
N ARG A 2 -4.18 19.02 -16.64
CA ARG A 2 -3.89 18.28 -15.39
C ARG A 2 -4.76 17.02 -15.45
N GLN A 3 -4.13 15.86 -15.28
CA GLN A 3 -4.84 14.60 -15.15
C GLN A 3 -5.66 14.68 -13.85
N GLU A 4 -6.99 14.57 -13.95
CA GLU A 4 -7.85 14.50 -12.79
C GLU A 4 -7.85 13.05 -12.27
N PHE A 5 -7.36 12.88 -11.05
CA PHE A 5 -7.40 11.60 -10.35
C PHE A 5 -8.71 11.43 -9.60
N ARG A 6 -9.24 10.22 -9.62
CA ARG A 6 -10.50 9.88 -8.95
C ARG A 6 -10.29 9.76 -7.44
N LYS A 7 -11.26 10.29 -6.70
CA LYS A 7 -11.38 10.03 -5.26
C LYS A 7 -12.20 8.76 -5.07
N TYR A 8 -11.57 7.74 -4.48
CA TYR A 8 -12.25 6.50 -4.16
C TYR A 8 -13.09 6.62 -2.90
N THR A 9 -14.18 5.85 -2.85
CA THR A 9 -14.88 5.49 -1.61
C THR A 9 -14.30 4.20 -1.05
N LEU A 10 -14.68 3.82 0.17
CA LEU A 10 -14.29 2.53 0.75
C LEU A 10 -14.78 1.36 -0.12
N ASP A 11 -15.98 1.44 -0.67
CA ASP A 11 -16.52 0.43 -1.57
C ASP A 11 -15.71 0.32 -2.86
N ASP A 12 -15.24 1.44 -3.41
CA ASP A 12 -14.36 1.44 -4.58
C ASP A 12 -13.04 0.72 -4.31
N VAL A 13 -12.43 0.97 -3.13
CA VAL A 13 -11.19 0.29 -2.72
C VAL A 13 -11.42 -1.23 -2.60
N CYS A 14 -12.49 -1.63 -1.93
CA CYS A 14 -12.83 -3.05 -1.79
C CYS A 14 -13.10 -3.71 -3.14
N SER A 15 -13.78 -3.02 -4.07
CA SER A 15 -13.98 -3.52 -5.43
C SER A 15 -12.68 -3.70 -6.19
N LEU A 16 -11.74 -2.75 -6.06
CA LEU A 16 -10.42 -2.87 -6.66
C LEU A 16 -9.67 -4.09 -6.13
N LEU A 17 -9.67 -4.28 -4.81
CA LEU A 17 -9.00 -5.42 -4.18
C LEU A 17 -9.66 -6.76 -4.54
N SER A 18 -10.96 -6.77 -4.73
CA SER A 18 -11.73 -7.98 -5.13
C SER A 18 -11.39 -8.49 -6.53
N GLU A 19 -10.71 -7.71 -7.35
CA GLU A 19 -10.13 -8.19 -8.61
C GLU A 19 -9.00 -9.21 -8.42
N ARG A 20 -8.45 -9.31 -7.20
CA ARG A 20 -7.44 -10.30 -6.77
C ARG A 20 -6.18 -10.31 -7.63
N LYS A 21 -5.70 -9.13 -7.97
CA LYS A 21 -4.47 -8.95 -8.74
C LYS A 21 -3.22 -8.98 -7.87
N ASN A 22 -2.15 -9.55 -8.39
CA ASN A 22 -0.84 -9.46 -7.77
C ASN A 22 -0.40 -8.00 -7.68
N THR A 23 0.01 -7.57 -6.50
CA THR A 23 0.20 -6.15 -6.18
C THR A 23 1.60 -5.86 -5.67
N LEU A 24 2.23 -4.82 -6.24
CA LEU A 24 3.39 -4.18 -5.65
C LEU A 24 2.89 -3.06 -4.72
N ILE A 25 3.27 -3.12 -3.45
CA ILE A 25 2.93 -2.11 -2.45
C ILE A 25 4.17 -1.28 -2.18
N ILE A 26 4.09 0.03 -2.40
CA ILE A 26 5.20 0.95 -2.19
C ILE A 26 4.85 1.94 -1.09
N TYR A 27 5.73 2.11 -0.12
CA TYR A 27 5.62 3.08 0.96
C TYR A 27 6.75 4.10 0.88
N HIS A 28 6.69 5.16 1.71
CA HIS A 28 7.65 6.26 1.61
C HIS A 28 9.08 5.85 1.98
N ALA A 29 10.06 6.52 1.36
CA ALA A 29 11.47 6.41 1.72
C ALA A 29 11.67 6.75 3.20
N ARG A 30 12.67 6.15 3.83
CA ARG A 30 12.91 6.27 5.29
C ARG A 30 11.66 5.97 6.09
N PRO A 31 11.14 4.73 5.98
CA PRO A 31 9.83 4.38 6.50
C PRO A 31 9.78 4.38 8.02
N ASP A 32 8.64 4.79 8.55
CA ASP A 32 8.28 4.70 9.95
C ASP A 32 7.40 3.47 10.24
N ALA A 33 6.96 3.33 11.48
CA ALA A 33 6.12 2.20 11.90
C ALA A 33 4.77 2.18 11.20
N ASP A 34 4.16 3.35 10.92
CA ASP A 34 2.88 3.42 10.22
C ASP A 34 3.02 2.97 8.77
N ALA A 35 3.99 3.50 8.04
CA ALA A 35 4.24 3.11 6.65
C ALA A 35 4.46 1.60 6.50
N ILE A 36 5.31 1.03 7.33
CA ILE A 36 5.63 -0.41 7.30
C ILE A 36 4.42 -1.22 7.75
N GLY A 37 3.83 -0.90 8.90
CA GLY A 37 2.72 -1.65 9.47
C GLY A 37 1.50 -1.67 8.56
N ALA A 38 1.10 -0.51 8.03
CA ALA A 38 -0.02 -0.40 7.11
C ALA A 38 0.23 -1.17 5.80
N SER A 39 1.42 -1.07 5.23
CA SER A 39 1.78 -1.76 3.99
C SER A 39 1.77 -3.28 4.14
N PHE A 40 2.37 -3.79 5.21
CA PHE A 40 2.38 -5.23 5.46
C PHE A 40 1.01 -5.76 5.87
N ALA A 41 0.19 -4.99 6.57
CA ALA A 41 -1.21 -5.35 6.81
C ALA A 41 -1.99 -5.48 5.49
N LEU A 42 -1.82 -4.54 4.55
CA LEU A 42 -2.44 -4.63 3.23
C LEU A 42 -1.95 -5.88 2.46
N LYS A 43 -0.65 -6.20 2.55
CA LYS A 43 -0.11 -7.43 1.97
C LYS A 43 -0.83 -8.66 2.50
N LEU A 44 -1.02 -8.77 3.80
CA LEU A 44 -1.72 -9.90 4.41
C LEU A 44 -3.18 -10.00 3.93
N ILE A 45 -3.86 -8.87 3.79
CA ILE A 45 -5.23 -8.81 3.24
C ILE A 45 -5.27 -9.34 1.81
N ILE A 46 -4.38 -8.86 0.94
CA ILE A 46 -4.31 -9.29 -0.46
C ILE A 46 -4.02 -10.80 -0.54
N GLU A 47 -3.13 -11.29 0.31
CA GLU A 47 -2.80 -12.73 0.36
C GLU A 47 -3.97 -13.57 0.89
N ALA A 48 -4.72 -13.07 1.88
CA ALA A 48 -5.94 -13.71 2.36
C ALA A 48 -7.02 -13.81 1.28
N MET A 49 -7.01 -12.88 0.31
CA MET A 49 -7.89 -12.90 -0.86
C MET A 49 -7.41 -13.83 -1.98
N GLY A 50 -6.24 -14.47 -1.83
CA GLY A 50 -5.71 -15.44 -2.79
C GLY A 50 -4.81 -14.86 -3.88
N ALA A 51 -4.43 -13.59 -3.80
CA ALA A 51 -3.43 -12.98 -4.67
C ALA A 51 -2.07 -12.90 -3.95
N LYS A 52 -1.06 -12.37 -4.62
CA LYS A 52 0.28 -12.17 -4.05
C LYS A 52 0.58 -10.69 -3.93
N ALA A 53 1.39 -10.33 -2.94
CA ALA A 53 1.85 -8.95 -2.77
C ALA A 53 3.30 -8.91 -2.28
N ILE A 54 4.03 -7.91 -2.75
CA ILE A 54 5.35 -7.54 -2.25
C ILE A 54 5.30 -6.09 -1.78
N CYS A 55 5.83 -5.84 -0.59
CA CYS A 55 6.03 -4.51 -0.04
C CYS A 55 7.45 -4.04 -0.30
N THR A 56 7.63 -2.77 -0.67
CA THR A 56 8.95 -2.23 -0.97
C THR A 56 9.05 -0.72 -0.79
N CYS A 57 10.26 -0.26 -0.55
CA CYS A 57 10.69 1.12 -0.75
C CYS A 57 12.20 1.13 -1.06
N GLU A 58 12.79 2.30 -1.28
CA GLU A 58 14.24 2.38 -1.55
C GLU A 58 15.12 2.03 -0.35
N SER A 59 14.60 2.20 0.86
CA SER A 59 15.35 2.10 2.11
C SER A 59 15.22 0.73 2.76
N GLU A 60 16.22 0.36 3.56
CA GLU A 60 16.10 -0.78 4.48
C GLU A 60 15.03 -0.52 5.54
N ILE A 61 14.41 -1.59 6.02
CA ILE A 61 13.55 -1.51 7.19
C ILE A 61 14.43 -1.29 8.43
N PRO A 62 14.14 -0.26 9.24
CA PRO A 62 14.88 -0.08 10.48
C PRO A 62 14.85 -1.34 11.35
N SER A 63 15.99 -1.74 11.91
CA SER A 63 16.13 -2.99 12.69
C SER A 63 15.12 -3.10 13.83
N ARG A 64 14.79 -1.97 14.48
CA ARG A 64 13.77 -1.91 15.54
C ARG A 64 12.37 -2.27 15.08
N LEU A 65 12.10 -2.22 13.76
CA LEU A 65 10.80 -2.51 13.16
C LEU A 65 10.79 -3.85 12.39
N ALA A 66 11.91 -4.56 12.36
CA ALA A 66 12.03 -5.83 11.64
C ALA A 66 10.99 -6.88 12.07
N PHE A 67 10.60 -6.86 13.34
CA PHE A 67 9.59 -7.77 13.88
C PHE A 67 8.23 -7.69 13.17
N LEU A 68 7.93 -6.55 12.51
CA LEU A 68 6.69 -6.37 11.75
C LEU A 68 6.71 -7.10 10.40
N THR A 69 7.87 -7.48 9.92
CA THR A 69 8.05 -7.85 8.51
C THR A 69 8.77 -9.16 8.27
N GLU A 70 9.70 -9.53 9.14
CA GLU A 70 10.65 -10.65 8.91
C GLU A 70 9.98 -12.01 8.69
N LYS A 71 8.79 -12.22 9.27
CA LYS A 71 7.99 -13.44 9.10
C LYS A 71 7.22 -13.48 7.78
N HIS A 72 7.10 -12.34 7.10
CA HIS A 72 6.22 -12.19 5.96
C HIS A 72 6.96 -11.95 4.65
N GLN A 73 8.17 -11.38 4.72
CA GLN A 73 8.97 -11.08 3.55
C GLN A 73 10.45 -10.96 3.94
N LYS A 74 11.31 -11.58 3.15
CA LYS A 74 12.75 -11.65 3.44
C LYS A 74 13.44 -10.28 3.41
N SER A 75 13.11 -9.46 2.43
CA SER A 75 13.62 -8.09 2.29
C SER A 75 12.57 -7.22 1.63
N ALA A 76 12.51 -5.97 2.04
CA ALA A 76 11.61 -4.98 1.45
C ALA A 76 12.37 -3.85 0.72
N LYS A 77 13.70 -3.78 0.83
CA LYS A 77 14.47 -2.83 0.03
C LYS A 77 14.35 -3.18 -1.45
N PHE A 78 14.01 -2.21 -2.28
CA PHE A 78 13.69 -2.44 -3.70
C PHE A 78 14.80 -3.20 -4.45
N GLU A 79 16.06 -2.92 -4.20
CA GLU A 79 17.17 -3.63 -4.88
C GLU A 79 17.22 -5.13 -4.54
N ASN A 80 16.63 -5.56 -3.41
CA ASN A 80 16.71 -6.91 -2.87
C ASN A 80 15.42 -7.73 -3.01
N ILE A 81 14.30 -7.12 -3.45
CA ILE A 81 13.08 -7.89 -3.69
C ILE A 81 13.23 -8.81 -4.91
N ASP A 82 12.40 -9.83 -4.97
CA ASP A 82 12.37 -10.73 -6.12
C ASP A 82 11.90 -10.00 -7.38
N LYS A 83 12.83 -9.76 -8.31
CA LYS A 83 12.58 -9.08 -9.59
C LYS A 83 11.80 -9.94 -10.59
N SER A 84 11.66 -11.24 -10.33
CA SER A 84 10.82 -12.13 -11.15
C SER A 84 9.33 -12.03 -10.78
N PHE A 85 8.99 -11.34 -9.68
CA PHE A 85 7.61 -11.13 -9.27
C PHE A 85 6.85 -10.31 -10.32
N GLU A 86 5.87 -10.92 -10.94
CA GLU A 86 4.97 -10.27 -11.89
C GLU A 86 3.80 -9.68 -11.14
N PHE A 87 3.69 -8.36 -11.13
CA PHE A 87 2.58 -7.62 -10.54
C PHE A 87 1.74 -6.95 -11.63
N GLU A 88 0.45 -6.89 -11.37
CA GLU A 88 -0.56 -6.31 -12.27
C GLU A 88 -1.07 -4.97 -11.76
N ARG A 89 -0.68 -4.60 -10.53
CA ARG A 89 -1.19 -3.43 -9.84
C ARG A 89 -0.13 -2.86 -8.90
N ILE A 90 -0.12 -1.53 -8.77
CA ILE A 90 0.72 -0.81 -7.81
C ILE A 90 -0.17 0.00 -6.88
N ILE A 91 -0.02 -0.19 -5.58
CA ILE A 91 -0.67 0.61 -4.55
C ILE A 91 0.41 1.27 -3.70
N THR A 92 0.29 2.59 -3.48
CA THR A 92 1.14 3.28 -2.51
C THR A 92 0.41 3.46 -1.20
N VAL A 93 1.15 3.34 -0.10
CA VAL A 93 0.63 3.45 1.27
C VAL A 93 1.47 4.46 2.03
N ASP A 94 0.80 5.38 2.71
CA ASP A 94 1.41 6.41 3.55
C ASP A 94 2.39 7.32 2.80
N THR A 95 2.08 7.62 1.54
CA THR A 95 2.84 8.56 0.72
C THR A 95 1.99 9.79 0.40
N ALA A 96 2.42 10.96 0.85
CA ALA A 96 1.68 12.20 0.63
C ALA A 96 2.05 12.89 -0.69
N SER A 97 3.14 12.51 -1.33
CA SER A 97 3.60 13.08 -2.59
C SER A 97 4.50 12.12 -3.35
N PRO A 98 4.66 12.30 -4.68
CA PRO A 98 5.55 11.44 -5.47
C PRO A 98 7.00 11.46 -4.98
N SER A 99 7.49 12.59 -4.47
CA SER A 99 8.86 12.73 -3.97
C SER A 99 9.17 11.81 -2.80
N GLN A 100 8.16 11.38 -2.04
CA GLN A 100 8.33 10.43 -0.94
C GLN A 100 8.64 9.01 -1.41
N LEU A 101 8.46 8.70 -2.68
CA LEU A 101 8.89 7.45 -3.29
C LEU A 101 10.43 7.39 -3.45
N GLY A 102 11.13 8.51 -3.26
CA GLY A 102 12.59 8.59 -3.39
C GLY A 102 13.07 8.18 -4.78
N GLU A 103 14.05 7.31 -4.85
CA GLU A 103 14.60 6.82 -6.11
C GLU A 103 13.58 6.04 -6.96
N LEU A 104 12.50 5.54 -6.35
CA LEU A 104 11.45 4.83 -7.07
C LEU A 104 10.47 5.76 -7.78
N GLN A 105 10.51 7.07 -7.53
CA GLN A 105 9.61 8.03 -8.15
C GLN A 105 9.63 7.93 -9.67
N GLY A 106 10.80 8.02 -10.28
CA GLY A 106 10.93 7.99 -11.74
C GLY A 106 10.53 6.66 -12.39
N LEU A 107 10.49 5.58 -11.61
CA LEU A 107 10.09 4.26 -12.10
C LEU A 107 8.57 4.05 -12.03
N PHE A 108 7.91 4.58 -11.01
CA PHE A 108 6.57 4.13 -10.66
C PHE A 108 5.51 5.22 -10.53
N GLU A 109 5.85 6.52 -10.38
CA GLU A 109 4.84 7.54 -10.09
C GLU A 109 3.68 7.58 -11.09
N ASP A 110 3.95 7.37 -12.37
CA ASP A 110 2.94 7.35 -13.43
C ASP A 110 2.23 6.00 -13.58
N ARG A 111 2.60 5.01 -12.78
CA ARG A 111 2.08 3.63 -12.84
C ARG A 111 1.28 3.25 -11.60
N VAL A 112 1.17 4.13 -10.62
CA VAL A 112 0.41 3.87 -9.40
C VAL A 112 -1.08 3.86 -9.72
N ASP A 113 -1.75 2.80 -9.31
CA ASP A 113 -3.20 2.63 -9.50
C ASP A 113 -4.00 3.26 -8.37
N LEU A 114 -3.49 3.22 -7.14
CA LEU A 114 -4.21 3.72 -5.98
C LEU A 114 -3.24 4.22 -4.90
N MET A 115 -3.54 5.40 -4.34
CA MET A 115 -2.91 5.94 -3.15
C MET A 115 -3.81 5.70 -1.93
N LEU A 116 -3.27 5.11 -0.87
CA LEU A 116 -3.91 5.01 0.44
C LEU A 116 -3.11 5.85 1.43
N ASP A 117 -3.69 6.95 1.92
CA ASP A 117 -2.97 7.90 2.77
C ASP A 117 -3.91 8.64 3.74
N HIS A 118 -3.34 9.17 4.81
CA HIS A 118 -4.07 9.96 5.80
C HIS A 118 -3.63 11.42 5.89
N HIS A 119 -2.63 11.84 5.12
CA HIS A 119 -2.15 13.23 5.15
C HIS A 119 -3.12 14.19 4.47
N GLU A 120 -3.43 15.31 5.12
CA GLU A 120 -4.36 16.32 4.60
C GLU A 120 -3.79 17.08 3.40
N ASN A 121 -2.51 17.47 3.50
CA ASN A 121 -1.83 18.31 2.52
C ASN A 121 -0.82 17.49 1.72
N GLY A 122 -1.29 16.84 0.67
CA GLY A 122 -0.45 16.04 -0.20
C GLY A 122 -0.63 16.42 -1.68
N ILE A 123 0.25 15.90 -2.50
CA ILE A 123 0.17 15.99 -3.97
C ILE A 123 -0.35 14.65 -4.50
N ARG A 124 -1.56 14.64 -5.03
CA ARG A 124 -2.12 13.43 -5.66
C ARG A 124 -1.44 13.17 -6.99
N TYR A 125 -1.02 11.93 -7.16
CA TYR A 125 -0.39 11.44 -8.39
C TYR A 125 -1.03 10.16 -8.92
N ALA A 126 -2.11 9.71 -8.30
CA ALA A 126 -2.91 8.56 -8.70
C ALA A 126 -4.34 8.72 -8.15
N ASP A 127 -5.24 7.84 -8.55
CA ASP A 127 -6.51 7.67 -7.86
C ASP A 127 -6.25 7.43 -6.39
N SER A 128 -7.12 7.90 -5.50
CA SER A 128 -6.78 7.96 -4.08
C SER A 128 -7.95 7.71 -3.16
N TYR A 129 -7.66 7.07 -2.03
CA TYR A 129 -8.50 7.01 -0.85
C TYR A 129 -7.73 7.61 0.32
N ILE A 130 -8.06 8.85 0.65
CA ILE A 130 -7.36 9.65 1.66
C ILE A 130 -8.32 9.99 2.78
N LYS A 131 -7.91 9.66 4.02
CA LYS A 131 -8.68 9.89 5.25
C LYS A 131 -7.90 10.79 6.20
N SER A 132 -7.96 12.11 5.99
CA SER A 132 -7.22 13.09 6.78
C SER A 132 -7.69 13.21 8.24
N ASP A 133 -8.86 12.71 8.57
CA ASP A 133 -9.38 12.62 9.92
C ASP A 133 -8.85 11.39 10.71
N TYR A 134 -8.11 10.49 10.06
CA TYR A 134 -7.49 9.35 10.72
C TYR A 134 -6.08 9.70 11.20
N ALA A 135 -5.70 9.14 12.35
CA ALA A 135 -4.39 9.39 12.95
C ALA A 135 -3.24 8.68 12.24
N ALA A 136 -3.54 7.63 11.48
CA ALA A 136 -2.54 6.81 10.81
C ALA A 136 -3.14 6.10 9.59
N SER A 137 -2.28 5.79 8.61
CA SER A 137 -2.66 4.96 7.46
C SER A 137 -3.05 3.55 7.86
N GLY A 138 -2.54 3.05 8.99
CA GLY A 138 -2.95 1.76 9.55
C GLY A 138 -4.45 1.67 9.85
N GLU A 139 -5.09 2.76 10.26
CA GLU A 139 -6.53 2.79 10.49
C GLU A 139 -7.33 2.59 9.20
N ILE A 140 -6.83 3.13 8.08
CA ILE A 140 -7.43 2.93 6.75
C ILE A 140 -7.39 1.44 6.38
N ILE A 141 -6.25 0.79 6.59
CA ILE A 141 -6.10 -0.63 6.26
C ILE A 141 -7.01 -1.49 7.13
N PHE A 142 -7.14 -1.15 8.42
CA PHE A 142 -8.06 -1.84 9.31
C PHE A 142 -9.52 -1.69 8.86
N GLU A 143 -9.95 -0.49 8.48
CA GLU A 143 -11.29 -0.23 7.95
C GLU A 143 -11.56 -1.05 6.67
N ILE A 144 -10.58 -1.13 5.77
CA ILE A 144 -10.67 -1.95 4.56
C ILE A 144 -10.86 -3.43 4.94
N ALA A 145 -10.08 -3.94 5.89
CA ALA A 145 -10.18 -5.32 6.35
C ALA A 145 -11.56 -5.64 6.94
N GLU A 146 -12.08 -4.76 7.80
CA GLU A 146 -13.43 -4.91 8.37
C GLU A 146 -14.50 -4.96 7.28
N LYS A 147 -14.40 -4.07 6.29
CA LYS A 147 -15.35 -4.05 5.16
C LYS A 147 -15.28 -5.32 4.32
N LEU A 148 -14.08 -5.81 4.02
CA LEU A 148 -13.90 -7.06 3.27
C LEU A 148 -14.44 -8.27 4.02
N VAL A 149 -14.31 -8.32 5.35
CA VAL A 149 -14.96 -9.35 6.18
C VAL A 149 -16.47 -9.25 6.06
N SER A 150 -17.04 -8.06 6.17
CA SER A 150 -18.48 -7.83 6.05
C SER A 150 -19.05 -8.23 4.68
N LEU A 151 -18.25 -8.10 3.63
CA LEU A 151 -18.60 -8.48 2.26
C LEU A 151 -18.38 -9.99 1.97
N GLY A 152 -17.78 -10.73 2.91
CA GLY A 152 -17.46 -12.14 2.73
C GLY A 152 -16.24 -12.40 1.82
N GLU A 153 -15.45 -11.38 1.49
CA GLU A 153 -14.25 -11.48 0.66
C GLU A 153 -13.09 -12.15 1.40
N ILE A 154 -13.02 -11.96 2.70
CA ILE A 154 -12.12 -12.66 3.63
C ILE A 154 -12.91 -13.13 4.84
N LYS A 155 -12.47 -14.23 5.48
CA LYS A 155 -13.19 -14.81 6.62
C LYS A 155 -13.02 -14.01 7.90
N GLU A 156 -11.82 -13.53 8.13
CA GLU A 156 -11.40 -12.80 9.33
C GLU A 156 -10.27 -11.83 8.96
N ILE A 157 -9.99 -10.89 9.83
CA ILE A 157 -8.85 -9.98 9.69
C ILE A 157 -7.57 -10.79 9.92
N PRO A 158 -6.65 -10.83 8.93
CA PRO A 158 -5.43 -11.62 9.01
C PRO A 158 -4.42 -11.11 10.03
#